data_f6f09a767684ac89b422725cfe186bc0
#
_entry.id   f6f09a767684ac89b422725cfe186bc0
#
_cell.length_a   1.000
_cell.length_b   1.000
_cell.length_c   1.000
_cell.angle_alpha   90.00
_cell.angle_beta   90.00
_cell.angle_gamma   90.00
#
_symmetry.space_group_name_H-M   'P 1'
#
loop_
_entity.id
_entity.type
_entity.pdbx_description
1 polymer ?
#
loop_
_entity_poly.entity_id
_entity_poly.type
_entity_poly.pdbx_seq_one_letter_code
_entity_poly.pdbx_strand_id
1 'polypeptide(L)'
;MDMTTVLVVDDQPLFRQGVRHALEQYPDEFEMVGEAVDGEEGLQLAGAREPSVVLLNAEVGGLNGLELIRTLKHQVPGTAVIVVTSREDEEKLFYAIKYGAAAYLSKSVEPEALTDVVRQVAQGHYLINDSVLSKPVVASRVLKSFRDLADEVDQEVEPLFIPLSVREVEVLDYIAKGNSNKEIARCMSISDQTVKNHITSIMRKLAVNDRTQAVVYALRHGWIKA
;
A
#
# COMPACT_ATOMS: atom_id res chain seq x y z
N MET A 1 4.05 -13.37 -17.21
CA MET A 1 3.81 -12.36 -16.16
C MET A 1 3.40 -13.12 -14.92
N ASP A 2 3.88 -12.77 -13.74
CA ASP A 2 3.40 -13.43 -12.54
C ASP A 2 1.95 -13.03 -12.31
N MET A 3 1.09 -14.02 -12.01
CA MET A 3 -0.33 -13.81 -11.74
C MET A 3 -0.52 -12.92 -10.51
N THR A 4 -1.39 -11.94 -10.61
CA THR A 4 -1.71 -11.04 -9.49
C THR A 4 -2.75 -11.69 -8.60
N THR A 5 -2.37 -12.06 -7.39
CA THR A 5 -3.27 -12.65 -6.40
C THR A 5 -4.01 -11.57 -5.63
N VAL A 6 -5.34 -11.69 -5.53
CA VAL A 6 -6.23 -10.68 -4.94
C VAL A 6 -7.05 -11.31 -3.80
N LEU A 7 -7.02 -10.67 -2.62
CA LEU A 7 -7.92 -10.96 -1.50
C LEU A 7 -8.94 -9.81 -1.39
N VAL A 8 -10.22 -10.15 -1.22
CA VAL A 8 -11.28 -9.14 -1.01
C VAL A 8 -11.80 -9.23 0.43
N VAL A 9 -11.77 -8.11 1.13
CA VAL A 9 -12.26 -7.97 2.52
C VAL A 9 -13.40 -6.95 2.53
N ASP A 10 -14.63 -7.45 2.52
CA ASP A 10 -15.84 -6.62 2.42
C ASP A 10 -17.05 -7.38 2.97
N ASP A 11 -17.88 -6.72 3.79
CA ASP A 11 -19.10 -7.30 4.36
C ASP A 11 -20.28 -7.37 3.37
N GLN A 12 -20.20 -6.68 2.20
CA GLN A 12 -21.26 -6.64 1.20
C GLN A 12 -21.11 -7.75 0.15
N PRO A 13 -21.98 -8.78 0.16
CA PRO A 13 -21.85 -9.92 -0.77
C PRO A 13 -21.92 -9.53 -2.24
N LEU A 14 -22.77 -8.54 -2.59
CA LEU A 14 -22.93 -8.09 -3.99
C LEU A 14 -21.65 -7.40 -4.49
N PHE A 15 -20.96 -6.63 -3.64
CA PHE A 15 -19.70 -6.02 -4.02
C PHE A 15 -18.62 -7.08 -4.25
N ARG A 16 -18.48 -8.06 -3.34
CA ARG A 16 -17.53 -9.17 -3.53
C ARG A 16 -17.79 -9.95 -4.81
N GLN A 17 -19.07 -10.24 -5.12
CA GLN A 17 -19.44 -10.89 -6.39
C GLN A 17 -19.09 -10.04 -7.61
N GLY A 18 -19.31 -8.71 -7.53
CA GLY A 18 -18.94 -7.77 -8.59
C GLY A 18 -17.44 -7.76 -8.84
N VAL A 19 -16.63 -7.72 -7.79
CA VAL A 19 -15.16 -7.79 -7.87
C VAL A 19 -14.72 -9.12 -8.48
N ARG A 20 -15.29 -10.24 -8.00
CA ARG A 20 -14.99 -11.57 -8.55
C ARG A 20 -15.26 -11.60 -10.05
N HIS A 21 -16.42 -11.16 -10.49
CA HIS A 21 -16.80 -11.13 -11.90
C HIS A 21 -15.85 -10.25 -12.72
N ALA A 22 -15.45 -9.09 -12.20
CA ALA A 22 -14.50 -8.20 -12.88
C ALA A 22 -13.13 -8.86 -13.09
N LEU A 23 -12.61 -9.56 -12.06
CA LEU A 23 -11.32 -10.25 -12.14
C LEU A 23 -11.37 -11.47 -13.07
N GLU A 24 -12.47 -12.22 -13.08
CA GLU A 24 -12.70 -13.39 -13.93
C GLU A 24 -12.71 -13.07 -15.44
N GLN A 25 -12.88 -11.79 -15.83
CA GLN A 25 -12.72 -11.36 -17.22
C GLN A 25 -11.26 -11.43 -17.71
N TYR A 26 -10.30 -11.50 -16.77
CA TYR A 26 -8.87 -11.52 -17.07
C TYR A 26 -8.17 -12.68 -16.33
N PRO A 27 -8.53 -13.95 -16.61
CA PRO A 27 -8.09 -15.11 -15.85
C PRO A 27 -6.59 -15.40 -15.98
N ASP A 28 -5.94 -14.86 -17.00
CA ASP A 28 -4.48 -14.99 -17.20
C ASP A 28 -3.68 -13.94 -16.42
N GLU A 29 -4.36 -12.94 -15.83
CA GLU A 29 -3.74 -11.83 -15.11
C GLU A 29 -4.03 -11.87 -13.59
N PHE A 30 -5.26 -12.26 -13.20
CA PHE A 30 -5.73 -12.18 -11.84
C PHE A 30 -6.21 -13.52 -11.30
N GLU A 31 -5.88 -13.78 -10.05
CA GLU A 31 -6.42 -14.89 -9.26
C GLU A 31 -7.02 -14.35 -7.96
N MET A 32 -8.31 -14.62 -7.72
CA MET A 32 -8.93 -14.30 -6.45
C MET A 32 -8.64 -15.42 -5.43
N VAL A 33 -7.70 -15.16 -4.51
CA VAL A 33 -7.21 -16.16 -3.54
C VAL A 33 -8.06 -16.28 -2.28
N GLY A 34 -9.03 -15.37 -2.10
CA GLY A 34 -9.96 -15.44 -0.97
C GLY A 34 -10.94 -14.28 -0.90
N GLU A 35 -11.96 -14.46 -0.09
CA GLU A 35 -12.92 -13.45 0.35
C GLU A 35 -13.04 -13.51 1.87
N ALA A 36 -13.16 -12.36 2.52
CA ALA A 36 -13.44 -12.23 3.93
C ALA A 36 -14.63 -11.27 4.13
N VAL A 37 -15.43 -11.51 5.14
CA VAL A 37 -16.59 -10.71 5.49
C VAL A 37 -16.28 -9.67 6.58
N ASP A 38 -15.17 -9.87 7.28
CA ASP A 38 -14.70 -8.95 8.32
C ASP A 38 -13.17 -8.86 8.36
N GLY A 39 -12.67 -7.98 9.25
CA GLY A 39 -11.25 -7.70 9.34
C GLY A 39 -10.42 -8.84 9.93
N GLU A 40 -10.99 -9.67 10.83
CA GLU A 40 -10.27 -10.78 11.45
C GLU A 40 -10.03 -11.91 10.44
N GLU A 41 -11.08 -12.29 9.71
CA GLU A 41 -10.98 -13.27 8.62
C GLU A 41 -10.02 -12.76 7.53
N GLY A 42 -10.09 -11.45 7.20
CA GLY A 42 -9.21 -10.80 6.25
C GLY A 42 -7.73 -10.93 6.63
N LEU A 43 -7.38 -10.71 7.90
CA LEU A 43 -6.01 -10.88 8.40
C LEU A 43 -5.53 -12.33 8.34
N GLN A 44 -6.38 -13.26 8.75
CA GLN A 44 -6.04 -14.69 8.72
C GLN A 44 -5.75 -15.15 7.28
N LEU A 45 -6.63 -14.79 6.34
CA LEU A 45 -6.46 -15.15 4.94
C LEU A 45 -5.24 -14.45 4.31
N ALA A 46 -4.99 -13.18 4.64
CA ALA A 46 -3.82 -12.46 4.15
C ALA A 46 -2.52 -13.11 4.61
N GLY A 47 -2.43 -13.50 5.89
CA GLY A 47 -1.26 -14.20 6.43
C GLY A 47 -1.05 -15.60 5.85
N ALA A 48 -2.14 -16.31 5.51
CA ALA A 48 -2.07 -17.67 4.96
C ALA A 48 -1.82 -17.70 3.45
N ARG A 49 -2.25 -16.68 2.70
CA ARG A 49 -2.22 -16.65 1.23
C ARG A 49 -1.21 -15.67 0.65
N GLU A 50 -0.71 -14.74 1.46
CA GLU A 50 0.23 -13.68 1.06
C GLU A 50 -0.16 -13.01 -0.27
N PRO A 51 -1.39 -12.44 -0.39
CA PRO A 51 -1.88 -11.89 -1.65
C PRO A 51 -1.02 -10.72 -2.12
N SER A 52 -0.92 -10.54 -3.44
CA SER A 52 -0.26 -9.36 -4.02
C SER A 52 -1.03 -8.07 -3.70
N VAL A 53 -2.36 -8.16 -3.69
CA VAL A 53 -3.27 -7.03 -3.46
C VAL A 53 -4.40 -7.45 -2.52
N VAL A 54 -4.74 -6.57 -1.56
CA VAL A 54 -5.96 -6.65 -0.75
C VAL A 54 -6.88 -5.50 -1.15
N LEU A 55 -8.09 -5.83 -1.60
CA LEU A 55 -9.21 -4.89 -1.70
C LEU A 55 -9.93 -4.84 -0.35
N LEU A 56 -9.86 -3.71 0.34
CA LEU A 56 -10.35 -3.55 1.70
C LEU A 56 -11.47 -2.52 1.79
N ASN A 57 -12.65 -2.94 2.26
CA ASN A 57 -13.71 -2.00 2.59
C ASN A 57 -13.34 -1.16 3.81
N ALA A 58 -13.37 0.17 3.67
CA ALA A 58 -13.10 1.11 4.75
C ALA A 58 -14.05 0.97 5.95
N GLU A 59 -15.25 0.47 5.70
CA GLU A 59 -16.32 0.30 6.70
C GLU A 59 -16.47 -1.15 7.20
N VAL A 60 -15.56 -2.05 6.87
CA VAL A 60 -15.67 -3.45 7.30
C VAL A 60 -15.73 -3.58 8.83
N GLY A 61 -16.63 -4.44 9.32
CA GLY A 61 -16.83 -4.65 10.73
C GLY A 61 -15.69 -5.39 11.44
N GLY A 62 -15.73 -5.40 12.78
CA GLY A 62 -14.72 -6.03 13.63
C GLY A 62 -13.60 -5.05 13.98
N LEU A 63 -12.43 -5.23 13.45
CA LEU A 63 -11.37 -4.21 13.52
C LEU A 63 -11.73 -3.03 12.63
N ASN A 64 -11.46 -1.80 13.08
CA ASN A 64 -11.64 -0.62 12.24
C ASN A 64 -10.91 -0.84 10.90
N GLY A 65 -11.67 -0.84 9.78
CA GLY A 65 -11.15 -1.23 8.47
C GLY A 65 -9.88 -0.48 8.06
N LEU A 66 -9.74 0.77 8.47
CA LEU A 66 -8.52 1.55 8.17
C LEU A 66 -7.33 1.15 9.06
N GLU A 67 -7.55 0.80 10.34
CA GLU A 67 -6.49 0.31 11.22
C GLU A 67 -5.99 -1.08 10.78
N LEU A 68 -6.84 -1.86 10.12
CA LEU A 68 -6.49 -3.12 9.51
C LEU A 68 -5.35 -2.97 8.48
N ILE A 69 -5.28 -1.84 7.75
CA ILE A 69 -4.20 -1.56 6.81
C ILE A 69 -2.84 -1.63 7.51
N ARG A 70 -2.73 -1.01 8.67
CA ARG A 70 -1.50 -1.01 9.47
C ARG A 70 -1.09 -2.42 9.87
N THR A 71 -2.05 -3.22 10.33
CA THR A 71 -1.81 -4.61 10.73
C THR A 71 -1.41 -5.48 9.54
N LEU A 72 -2.09 -5.34 8.39
CA LEU A 72 -1.74 -6.02 7.14
C LEU A 72 -0.32 -5.67 6.69
N LYS A 73 0.05 -4.39 6.71
CA LYS A 73 1.39 -3.94 6.33
C LYS A 73 2.48 -4.48 7.24
N HIS A 74 2.15 -4.69 8.51
CA HIS A 74 3.10 -5.28 9.46
C HIS A 74 3.24 -6.80 9.27
N GLN A 75 2.13 -7.52 9.08
CA GLN A 75 2.14 -8.98 8.95
C GLN A 75 2.59 -9.45 7.56
N VAL A 76 2.14 -8.76 6.50
CA VAL A 76 2.42 -9.10 5.10
C VAL A 76 2.93 -7.87 4.34
N PRO A 77 4.18 -7.43 4.59
CA PRO A 77 4.70 -6.16 4.04
C PRO A 77 4.72 -6.08 2.51
N GLY A 78 4.74 -7.23 1.83
CA GLY A 78 4.72 -7.32 0.36
C GLY A 78 3.35 -7.05 -0.26
N THR A 79 2.28 -7.10 0.54
CA THR A 79 0.90 -6.90 0.07
C THR A 79 0.59 -5.43 -0.12
N ALA A 80 0.06 -5.05 -1.27
CA ALA A 80 -0.50 -3.73 -1.50
C ALA A 80 -1.97 -3.68 -1.06
N VAL A 81 -2.41 -2.56 -0.48
CA VAL A 81 -3.79 -2.39 -0.02
C VAL A 81 -4.49 -1.32 -0.84
N ILE A 82 -5.61 -1.67 -1.43
CA ILE A 82 -6.56 -0.75 -2.10
C ILE A 82 -7.76 -0.61 -1.17
N VAL A 83 -8.01 0.60 -0.71
CA VAL A 83 -9.20 0.90 0.09
C VAL A 83 -10.39 1.18 -0.82
N VAL A 84 -11.52 0.55 -0.53
CA VAL A 84 -12.79 0.82 -1.19
C VAL A 84 -13.80 1.34 -0.17
N THR A 85 -14.66 2.29 -0.57
CA THR A 85 -15.65 2.91 0.31
C THR A 85 -16.96 3.20 -0.42
N SER A 86 -18.08 3.07 0.29
CA SER A 86 -19.38 3.47 -0.22
C SER A 86 -19.57 4.99 -0.23
N ARG A 87 -18.81 5.71 0.61
CA ARG A 87 -18.88 7.17 0.72
C ARG A 87 -17.46 7.72 0.78
N GLU A 88 -17.12 8.56 -0.19
CA GLU A 88 -15.88 9.32 -0.14
C GLU A 88 -15.88 10.29 1.04
N ASP A 89 -14.82 10.26 1.82
CA ASP A 89 -14.63 11.06 3.02
C ASP A 89 -13.15 11.45 3.12
N GLU A 90 -12.89 12.73 3.34
CA GLU A 90 -11.52 13.24 3.44
C GLU A 90 -10.78 12.70 4.66
N GLU A 91 -11.51 12.40 5.73
CA GLU A 91 -10.92 11.81 6.94
C GLU A 91 -10.50 10.36 6.68
N LYS A 92 -11.35 9.58 6.04
CA LYS A 92 -11.00 8.21 5.63
C LYS A 92 -9.83 8.19 4.66
N LEU A 93 -9.83 9.08 3.66
CA LEU A 93 -8.71 9.23 2.74
C LEU A 93 -7.40 9.55 3.48
N PHE A 94 -7.46 10.50 4.44
CA PHE A 94 -6.30 10.83 5.25
C PHE A 94 -5.74 9.61 6.01
N TYR A 95 -6.60 8.83 6.68
CA TYR A 95 -6.15 7.65 7.41
C TYR A 95 -5.69 6.53 6.48
N ALA A 96 -6.32 6.35 5.31
CA ALA A 96 -5.86 5.38 4.31
C ALA A 96 -4.41 5.68 3.87
N ILE A 97 -4.10 6.97 3.62
CA ILE A 97 -2.73 7.41 3.30
C ILE A 97 -1.80 7.17 4.48
N LYS A 98 -2.20 7.63 5.67
CA LYS A 98 -1.41 7.52 6.90
C LYS A 98 -1.01 6.06 7.21
N TYR A 99 -1.88 5.11 6.90
CA TYR A 99 -1.64 3.69 7.14
C TYR A 99 -1.04 2.94 5.94
N GLY A 100 -0.77 3.64 4.83
CA GLY A 100 -0.01 3.11 3.70
C GLY A 100 -0.83 2.37 2.65
N ALA A 101 -2.09 2.76 2.44
CA ALA A 101 -2.86 2.30 1.29
C ALA A 101 -2.22 2.75 -0.03
N ALA A 102 -2.29 1.91 -1.06
CA ALA A 102 -1.76 2.21 -2.39
C ALA A 102 -2.78 2.93 -3.28
N ALA A 103 -4.07 2.71 -3.05
CA ALA A 103 -5.15 3.40 -3.74
C ALA A 103 -6.38 3.55 -2.83
N TYR A 104 -7.26 4.49 -3.18
CA TYR A 104 -8.53 4.76 -2.50
C TYR A 104 -9.61 4.99 -3.55
N LEU A 105 -10.65 4.15 -3.54
CA LEU A 105 -11.68 4.11 -4.56
C LEU A 105 -13.08 4.17 -3.97
N SER A 106 -14.04 4.73 -4.72
CA SER A 106 -15.46 4.54 -4.46
C SER A 106 -15.90 3.13 -4.91
N LYS A 107 -16.85 2.52 -4.19
CA LYS A 107 -17.50 1.26 -4.61
C LYS A 107 -18.35 1.42 -5.89
N SER A 108 -18.58 2.65 -6.34
CA SER A 108 -19.23 2.97 -7.63
C SER A 108 -18.25 2.95 -8.82
N VAL A 109 -17.00 2.55 -8.59
CA VAL A 109 -16.01 2.40 -9.66
C VAL A 109 -16.47 1.36 -10.70
N GLU A 110 -16.27 1.67 -11.98
CA GLU A 110 -16.56 0.73 -13.06
C GLU A 110 -15.61 -0.48 -13.01
N PRO A 111 -16.08 -1.69 -13.39
CA PRO A 111 -15.30 -2.92 -13.30
C PRO A 111 -13.92 -2.84 -13.99
N GLU A 112 -13.87 -2.24 -15.18
CA GLU A 112 -12.64 -2.08 -15.96
C GLU A 112 -11.66 -1.14 -15.25
N ALA A 113 -12.15 -0.03 -14.67
CA ALA A 113 -11.33 0.90 -13.92
C ALA A 113 -10.78 0.25 -12.63
N LEU A 114 -11.57 -0.60 -11.96
CA LEU A 114 -11.12 -1.37 -10.80
C LEU A 114 -9.96 -2.31 -11.17
N THR A 115 -10.11 -3.09 -12.26
CA THR A 115 -9.06 -4.03 -12.70
C THR A 115 -7.80 -3.29 -13.12
N ASP A 116 -7.91 -2.12 -13.75
CA ASP A 116 -6.78 -1.27 -14.09
C ASP A 116 -6.02 -0.77 -12.85
N VAL A 117 -6.75 -0.36 -11.82
CA VAL A 117 -6.14 0.04 -10.54
C VAL A 117 -5.45 -1.15 -9.88
N VAL A 118 -6.09 -2.32 -9.81
CA VAL A 118 -5.48 -3.55 -9.27
C VAL A 118 -4.18 -3.88 -10.00
N ARG A 119 -4.18 -3.80 -11.33
CA ARG A 119 -3.00 -4.06 -12.18
C ARG A 119 -1.85 -3.11 -11.88
N GLN A 120 -2.13 -1.81 -11.80
CA GLN A 120 -1.12 -0.79 -11.52
C GLN A 120 -0.57 -0.94 -10.10
N VAL A 121 -1.44 -1.14 -9.11
CA VAL A 121 -1.04 -1.32 -7.71
C VAL A 121 -0.20 -2.59 -7.53
N ALA A 122 -0.53 -3.70 -8.20
CA ALA A 122 0.28 -4.91 -8.21
C ALA A 122 1.68 -4.69 -8.81
N GLN A 123 1.82 -3.69 -9.70
CA GLN A 123 3.11 -3.27 -10.26
C GLN A 123 3.91 -2.34 -9.34
N GLY A 124 3.34 -1.97 -8.18
CA GLY A 124 3.96 -1.10 -7.19
C GLY A 124 3.68 0.39 -7.38
N HIS A 125 2.68 0.76 -8.20
CA HIS A 125 2.22 2.15 -8.29
C HIS A 125 1.39 2.51 -7.05
N TYR A 126 1.52 3.76 -6.60
CA TYR A 126 0.77 4.34 -5.50
C TYR A 126 -0.17 5.43 -6.04
N LEU A 127 -1.36 5.00 -6.47
CA LEU A 127 -2.36 5.86 -7.11
C LEU A 127 -3.07 6.80 -6.12
N ILE A 128 -2.95 6.52 -4.81
CA ILE A 128 -3.54 7.36 -3.77
C ILE A 128 -2.97 8.80 -3.77
N ASN A 129 -1.76 8.99 -4.31
CA ASN A 129 -1.12 10.29 -4.41
C ASN A 129 -1.94 11.26 -5.30
N ASP A 130 -2.55 10.77 -6.37
CA ASP A 130 -3.38 11.58 -7.26
C ASP A 130 -4.64 12.08 -6.54
N SER A 131 -5.21 11.25 -5.66
CA SER A 131 -6.34 11.64 -4.80
C SER A 131 -5.97 12.71 -3.77
N VAL A 132 -4.71 12.75 -3.32
CA VAL A 132 -4.18 13.79 -2.41
C VAL A 132 -3.97 15.11 -3.13
N LEU A 133 -3.37 15.07 -4.32
CA LEU A 133 -3.07 16.29 -5.10
C LEU A 133 -4.34 17.07 -5.45
N SER A 134 -5.47 16.37 -5.60
CA SER A 134 -6.78 16.99 -5.86
C SER A 134 -7.45 17.59 -4.63
N LYS A 135 -6.95 17.32 -3.39
CA LYS A 135 -7.56 17.74 -2.12
C LYS A 135 -6.55 18.45 -1.20
N PRO A 136 -6.35 19.78 -1.33
CA PRO A 136 -5.32 20.53 -0.60
C PRO A 136 -5.40 20.41 0.93
N VAL A 137 -6.60 20.25 1.48
CA VAL A 137 -6.81 20.08 2.93
C VAL A 137 -6.21 18.76 3.40
N VAL A 138 -6.46 17.68 2.66
CA VAL A 138 -5.89 16.35 2.95
C VAL A 138 -4.38 16.38 2.82
N ALA A 139 -3.85 16.98 1.76
CA ALA A 139 -2.42 17.14 1.55
C ALA A 139 -1.73 17.86 2.72
N SER A 140 -2.31 18.96 3.20
CA SER A 140 -1.78 19.71 4.33
C SER A 140 -1.80 18.91 5.64
N ARG A 141 -2.87 18.12 5.88
CA ARG A 141 -2.96 17.25 7.08
C ARG A 141 -1.95 16.11 7.01
N VAL A 142 -1.77 15.50 5.83
CA VAL A 142 -0.77 14.45 5.59
C VAL A 142 0.63 14.99 5.87
N LEU A 143 0.99 16.15 5.31
CA LEU A 143 2.28 16.78 5.54
C LEU A 143 2.51 17.13 7.02
N LYS A 144 1.45 17.64 7.70
CA LYS A 144 1.53 17.93 9.13
C LYS A 144 1.74 16.64 9.96
N SER A 145 0.96 15.59 9.69
CA SER A 145 1.10 14.30 10.37
C SER A 145 2.49 13.70 10.21
N PHE A 146 3.11 13.85 9.04
CA PHE A 146 4.50 13.43 8.84
C PHE A 146 5.50 14.30 9.59
N ARG A 147 5.26 15.59 9.77
CA ARG A 147 6.10 16.45 10.63
C ARG A 147 5.97 16.07 12.10
N ASP A 148 4.73 15.89 12.58
CA ASP A 148 4.47 15.54 13.97
C ASP A 148 5.11 14.19 14.35
N LEU A 149 5.00 13.17 13.48
CA LEU A 149 5.70 11.89 13.64
C LEU A 149 7.23 12.04 13.64
N ALA A 150 7.72 13.06 12.98
CA ALA A 150 9.13 13.35 12.92
C ALA A 150 9.64 14.01 14.18
N ASP A 151 8.82 14.85 14.81
CA ASP A 151 9.14 15.52 16.06
C ASP A 151 9.01 14.56 17.26
N GLU A 152 8.13 13.55 17.17
CA GLU A 152 7.99 12.48 18.18
C GLU A 152 9.14 11.44 18.15
N VAL A 153 9.81 11.27 17.03
CA VAL A 153 10.96 10.35 16.89
C VAL A 153 12.24 10.92 17.52
N ASP A 154 12.29 12.22 17.84
CA ASP A 154 13.41 12.82 18.58
C ASP A 154 13.37 12.55 20.10
N GLN A 155 12.34 11.83 20.62
CA GLN A 155 12.31 11.40 22.02
C GLN A 155 12.22 9.87 22.12
N GLU A 156 13.38 9.26 22.45
CA GLU A 156 13.53 7.94 23.05
C GLU A 156 13.08 6.71 22.23
N VAL A 157 13.82 6.33 21.24
CA VAL A 157 14.43 4.99 21.05
C VAL A 157 15.52 5.16 20.00
N GLU A 158 16.79 5.03 20.37
CA GLU A 158 17.81 4.73 19.37
C GLU A 158 17.43 3.38 18.70
N PRO A 159 16.90 3.37 17.47
CA PRO A 159 16.81 2.12 16.75
C PRO A 159 18.26 1.65 16.59
N LEU A 160 18.53 0.40 16.89
CA LEU A 160 19.76 -0.26 16.47
C LEU A 160 19.97 0.09 14.99
N PHE A 161 20.84 1.08 14.76
CA PHE A 161 21.06 1.67 13.46
C PHE A 161 21.73 0.64 12.57
N ILE A 162 20.94 -0.16 11.86
CA ILE A 162 21.44 -1.00 10.79
C ILE A 162 21.45 -0.11 9.55
N PRO A 163 22.61 0.41 9.12
CA PRO A 163 22.65 1.30 7.97
C PRO A 163 22.11 0.56 6.73
N LEU A 164 21.37 1.29 5.91
CA LEU A 164 20.92 0.78 4.62
C LEU A 164 22.15 0.46 3.75
N SER A 165 22.07 -0.60 2.99
CA SER A 165 23.07 -0.89 1.97
C SER A 165 22.98 0.14 0.84
N VAL A 166 24.07 0.29 0.08
CA VAL A 166 24.11 1.16 -1.11
C VAL A 166 22.93 0.86 -2.06
N ARG A 167 22.61 -0.42 -2.25
CA ARG A 167 21.50 -0.86 -3.09
C ARG A 167 20.13 -0.46 -2.54
N GLU A 168 19.96 -0.47 -1.23
CA GLU A 168 18.71 -0.02 -0.60
C GLU A 168 18.53 1.50 -0.70
N VAL A 169 19.62 2.26 -0.59
CA VAL A 169 19.59 3.73 -0.81
C VAL A 169 19.27 4.04 -2.27
N GLU A 170 19.84 3.32 -3.25
CA GLU A 170 19.48 3.46 -4.67
C GLU A 170 17.99 3.18 -4.93
N VAL A 171 17.44 2.12 -4.32
CA VAL A 171 16.00 1.82 -4.42
C VAL A 171 15.17 2.97 -3.87
N LEU A 172 15.52 3.53 -2.71
CA LEU A 172 14.82 4.69 -2.13
C LEU A 172 14.89 5.94 -3.02
N ASP A 173 16.02 6.19 -3.67
CA ASP A 173 16.19 7.31 -4.58
C ASP A 173 15.25 7.19 -5.81
N TYR A 174 15.11 5.98 -6.36
CA TYR A 174 14.14 5.72 -7.43
C TYR A 174 12.70 5.85 -6.95
N ILE A 175 12.38 5.40 -5.73
CA ILE A 175 11.05 5.58 -5.14
C ILE A 175 10.72 7.06 -4.97
N ALA A 176 11.67 7.86 -4.51
CA ALA A 176 11.51 9.31 -4.35
C ALA A 176 11.21 10.02 -5.67
N LYS A 177 11.76 9.49 -6.78
CA LYS A 177 11.51 9.96 -8.15
C LYS A 177 10.16 9.46 -8.73
N GLY A 178 9.35 8.73 -7.95
CA GLY A 178 8.04 8.24 -8.38
C GLY A 178 8.06 6.96 -9.21
N ASN A 179 9.20 6.27 -9.32
CA ASN A 179 9.29 5.05 -10.10
C ASN A 179 8.51 3.88 -9.47
N SER A 180 7.83 3.11 -10.30
CA SER A 180 7.24 1.82 -9.95
C SER A 180 8.31 0.72 -9.74
N ASN A 181 7.95 -0.37 -9.09
CA ASN A 181 8.88 -1.49 -8.86
C ASN A 181 9.45 -2.04 -10.19
N LYS A 182 8.65 -2.10 -11.25
CA LYS A 182 9.11 -2.54 -12.59
C LYS A 182 10.12 -1.59 -13.21
N GLU A 183 9.93 -0.28 -13.05
CA GLU A 183 10.88 0.72 -13.54
C GLU A 183 12.18 0.65 -12.77
N ILE A 184 12.10 0.53 -11.42
CA ILE A 184 13.27 0.32 -10.57
C ILE A 184 14.02 -0.95 -10.98
N ALA A 185 13.29 -2.05 -11.19
CA ALA A 185 13.86 -3.31 -11.62
C ALA A 185 14.64 -3.18 -12.95
N ARG A 186 14.08 -2.46 -13.93
CA ARG A 186 14.75 -2.15 -15.21
C ARG A 186 15.98 -1.28 -15.03
N CYS A 187 15.86 -0.18 -14.27
CA CYS A 187 16.97 0.76 -14.02
C CYS A 187 18.14 0.07 -13.31
N MET A 188 17.85 -0.82 -12.36
CA MET A 188 18.86 -1.51 -11.56
C MET A 188 19.30 -2.86 -12.16
N SER A 189 18.68 -3.29 -13.29
CA SER A 189 18.95 -4.59 -13.92
C SER A 189 18.74 -5.79 -12.98
N ILE A 190 17.69 -5.77 -12.17
CA ILE A 190 17.29 -6.83 -11.23
C ILE A 190 15.85 -7.25 -11.48
N SER A 191 15.39 -8.32 -10.81
CA SER A 191 13.99 -8.74 -10.91
C SER A 191 13.06 -7.83 -10.09
N ASP A 192 11.79 -7.73 -10.49
CA ASP A 192 10.73 -7.04 -9.72
C ASP A 192 10.62 -7.61 -8.30
N GLN A 193 10.75 -8.94 -8.16
CA GLN A 193 10.75 -9.60 -6.84
C GLN A 193 11.94 -9.14 -5.98
N THR A 194 13.10 -8.92 -6.58
CA THR A 194 14.28 -8.40 -5.86
C THR A 194 14.03 -6.97 -5.36
N VAL A 195 13.36 -6.13 -6.16
CA VAL A 195 12.97 -4.78 -5.72
C VAL A 195 11.99 -4.84 -4.55
N LYS A 196 10.96 -5.70 -4.61
CA LYS A 196 10.02 -5.92 -3.50
C LYS A 196 10.75 -6.35 -2.22
N ASN A 197 11.72 -7.26 -2.34
CA ASN A 197 12.53 -7.71 -1.21
C ASN A 197 13.36 -6.57 -0.61
N HIS A 198 13.96 -5.71 -1.45
CA HIS A 198 14.68 -4.53 -0.97
C HIS A 198 13.75 -3.57 -0.23
N ILE A 199 12.57 -3.26 -0.78
CA ILE A 199 11.59 -2.38 -0.13
C ILE A 199 11.17 -2.95 1.23
N THR A 200 10.86 -4.24 1.32
CA THR A 200 10.54 -4.90 2.59
C THR A 200 11.68 -4.81 3.60
N SER A 201 12.91 -5.03 3.14
CA SER A 201 14.11 -4.90 3.99
C SER A 201 14.32 -3.48 4.49
N ILE A 202 14.13 -2.48 3.61
CA ILE A 202 14.22 -1.06 3.95
C ILE A 202 13.18 -0.70 5.02
N MET A 203 11.91 -1.03 4.79
CA MET A 203 10.83 -0.73 5.74
C MET A 203 11.10 -1.34 7.12
N ARG A 204 11.57 -2.59 7.16
CA ARG A 204 11.96 -3.26 8.41
C ARG A 204 13.13 -2.58 9.11
N LYS A 205 14.18 -2.20 8.36
CA LYS A 205 15.38 -1.55 8.90
C LYS A 205 15.11 -0.16 9.44
N LEU A 206 14.20 0.58 8.78
CA LEU A 206 13.83 1.94 9.18
C LEU A 206 12.68 1.97 10.19
N ALA A 207 12.11 0.81 10.55
CA ALA A 207 10.93 0.67 11.40
C ALA A 207 9.73 1.50 10.91
N VAL A 208 9.55 1.63 9.57
CA VAL A 208 8.46 2.38 8.94
C VAL A 208 7.45 1.44 8.32
N ASN A 209 6.19 1.91 8.21
CA ASN A 209 5.06 1.08 7.79
C ASN A 209 4.78 1.13 6.29
N ASP A 210 5.35 2.08 5.55
CA ASP A 210 5.14 2.22 4.11
C ASP A 210 6.34 2.85 3.40
N ARG A 211 6.33 2.76 2.06
CA ARG A 211 7.43 3.25 1.22
C ARG A 211 7.57 4.76 1.23
N THR A 212 6.47 5.51 1.46
CA THR A 212 6.47 6.97 1.51
C THR A 212 7.17 7.43 2.80
N GLN A 213 6.88 6.79 3.92
CA GLN A 213 7.59 7.03 5.18
C GLN A 213 9.09 6.73 5.04
N ALA A 214 9.45 5.65 4.34
CA ALA A 214 10.84 5.31 4.08
C ALA A 214 11.57 6.40 3.28
N VAL A 215 10.91 6.97 2.25
CA VAL A 215 11.45 8.10 1.48
C VAL A 215 11.61 9.34 2.32
N VAL A 216 10.58 9.72 3.09
CA VAL A 216 10.62 10.89 3.99
C VAL A 216 11.76 10.75 5.01
N TYR A 217 11.91 9.55 5.59
CA TYR A 217 13.01 9.23 6.50
C TYR A 217 14.37 9.44 5.83
N ALA A 218 14.56 8.90 4.62
CA ALA A 218 15.82 9.00 3.87
C ALA A 218 16.16 10.44 3.45
N LEU A 219 15.16 11.24 3.05
CA LEU A 219 15.32 12.67 2.74
C LEU A 219 15.78 13.47 3.97
N ARG A 220 15.20 13.19 5.15
CA ARG A 220 15.56 13.87 6.39
C ARG A 220 16.98 13.57 6.86
N HIS A 221 17.42 12.33 6.67
CA HIS A 221 18.77 11.93 7.02
C HIS A 221 19.80 12.22 5.93
N GLY A 222 19.38 12.92 4.86
CA GLY A 222 20.27 13.31 3.77
C GLY A 222 20.81 12.15 2.93
N TRP A 223 20.19 10.96 3.01
CA TRP A 223 20.62 9.79 2.24
C TRP A 223 20.23 9.85 0.78
N ILE A 224 19.13 10.55 0.48
CA ILE A 224 18.66 10.85 -0.88
C ILE A 224 18.33 12.35 -0.98
N LYS A 225 18.31 12.88 -2.22
CA LYS A 225 17.95 14.27 -2.50
C LYS A 225 16.63 14.31 -3.26
N ALA A 226 15.78 15.30 -2.93
CA ALA A 226 14.54 15.57 -3.67
C ALA A 226 14.83 16.25 -5.01
#